data_c4ffaa88c778e44f5ad228f6154414dd
#
_entry.id   c4ffaa88c778e44f5ad228f6154414dd
#
_cell.length_a   1.000
_cell.length_b   1.000
_cell.length_c   1.000
_cell.angle_alpha   90.00
_cell.angle_beta   90.00
_cell.angle_gamma   90.00
#
_symmetry.space_group_name_H-M   'P 1'
#
loop_
_entity.id
_entity.type
_entity.pdbx_description
1 polymer ?
#
loop_
_entity_poly.entity_id
_entity_poly.type
_entity_poly.pdbx_seq_one_letter_code
_entity_poly.pdbx_strand_id
1 'polypeptide(L)'
;TYSVPGSSSNTSNFTSTLTAGGVTYSLPVNVADGHSSIETLTINGTGTANSKDVTSASILSSNGTLALADGSNGGKASNYKITLSSGNHAYTVTEKPLGLSGSKVYDGTDVVLASELPTVTGLIGSETVVTGSQTTTAGSTATKKNVANNVTITSNASGITLANGSNGGLAANYTLTGGTHQVNITEAPITIGLTRQYDGTTNAPSNATDSSTTESYNGLVGSETLTLSG
;
A
#
# COMPACT_ATOMS: atom_id res chain seq x y z
N THR A 1 46.97 -3.47 5.95
CA THR A 1 47.18 -3.21 4.50
C THR A 1 48.47 -3.92 4.09
N TYR A 2 48.34 -5.05 3.43
CA TYR A 2 49.45 -5.75 2.81
C TYR A 2 49.42 -5.44 1.31
N SER A 3 50.40 -4.77 0.81
CA SER A 3 50.55 -4.40 -0.60
C SER A 3 51.50 -5.40 -1.26
N VAL A 4 51.01 -6.18 -2.22
CA VAL A 4 51.83 -7.02 -3.06
C VAL A 4 52.27 -6.21 -4.28
N PRO A 5 53.59 -6.10 -4.58
CA PRO A 5 54.04 -5.38 -5.76
C PRO A 5 53.71 -6.19 -7.03
N GLY A 6 52.89 -5.61 -7.90
CA GLY A 6 52.67 -6.14 -9.26
C GLY A 6 51.22 -6.50 -9.61
N SER A 7 50.25 -6.28 -8.77
CA SER A 7 48.83 -6.50 -9.09
C SER A 7 48.12 -5.17 -9.37
N SER A 8 47.55 -5.04 -10.55
CA SER A 8 46.65 -3.94 -10.90
C SER A 8 45.47 -4.00 -9.97
N SER A 9 45.29 -2.96 -9.15
CA SER A 9 44.19 -2.81 -8.19
C SER A 9 42.85 -2.70 -8.94
N ASN A 10 42.18 -3.81 -9.10
CA ASN A 10 40.78 -3.81 -9.48
C ASN A 10 39.96 -3.77 -8.16
N THR A 11 39.76 -2.57 -7.62
CA THR A 11 38.86 -2.35 -6.48
C THR A 11 37.43 -2.37 -6.97
N SER A 12 36.90 -3.56 -7.20
CA SER A 12 35.45 -3.69 -7.34
C SER A 12 34.84 -3.73 -5.94
N ASN A 13 34.20 -2.65 -5.54
CA ASN A 13 33.38 -2.62 -4.34
C ASN A 13 32.13 -3.49 -4.58
N PHE A 14 32.17 -4.72 -4.09
CA PHE A 14 30.99 -5.58 -4.06
C PHE A 14 30.24 -5.32 -2.75
N THR A 15 28.98 -4.89 -2.86
CA THR A 15 28.05 -4.83 -1.75
C THR A 15 27.30 -6.14 -1.67
N SER A 16 27.53 -6.91 -0.62
CA SER A 16 26.69 -8.05 -0.29
C SER A 16 25.53 -7.58 0.58
N THR A 17 24.30 -7.77 0.12
CA THR A 17 23.08 -7.46 0.90
C THR A 17 22.67 -8.68 1.70
N LEU A 18 22.56 -8.53 3.01
CA LEU A 18 22.09 -9.56 3.93
C LEU A 18 20.78 -9.14 4.54
N THR A 19 19.76 -10.00 4.46
CA THR A 19 18.46 -9.76 5.08
C THR A 19 18.30 -10.66 6.30
N ALA A 20 18.27 -10.08 7.50
CA ALA A 20 17.96 -10.77 8.74
C ALA A 20 16.86 -10.04 9.48
N GLY A 21 15.78 -10.73 9.87
CA GLY A 21 14.65 -10.13 10.59
C GLY A 21 13.92 -9.01 9.84
N GLY A 22 13.92 -9.02 8.50
CA GLY A 22 13.32 -7.95 7.67
C GLY A 22 14.22 -6.73 7.46
N VAL A 23 15.44 -6.76 7.95
CA VAL A 23 16.44 -5.69 7.80
C VAL A 23 17.51 -6.10 6.80
N THR A 24 17.79 -5.24 5.84
CA THR A 24 18.86 -5.45 4.84
C THR A 24 20.13 -4.71 5.26
N TYR A 25 21.20 -5.44 5.42
CA TYR A 25 22.53 -4.89 5.74
C TYR A 25 23.42 -4.95 4.50
N SER A 26 24.13 -3.87 4.22
CA SER A 26 25.20 -3.85 3.21
C SER A 26 26.55 -3.98 3.91
N LEU A 27 27.25 -5.08 3.65
CA LEU A 27 28.61 -5.28 4.11
C LEU A 27 29.56 -4.94 2.95
N PRO A 28 30.48 -3.97 3.09
CA PRO A 28 31.57 -3.81 2.14
C PRO A 28 32.55 -4.98 2.34
N VAL A 29 32.65 -5.84 1.35
CA VAL A 29 33.66 -6.90 1.34
C VAL A 29 34.82 -6.44 0.46
N ASN A 30 35.96 -6.16 1.08
CA ASN A 30 37.20 -5.94 0.36
C ASN A 30 37.77 -7.35 -0.03
N VAL A 31 37.70 -7.65 -1.30
CA VAL A 31 38.38 -8.84 -1.85
C VAL A 31 39.85 -8.45 -2.12
N ALA A 32 40.73 -8.80 -1.21
CA ALA A 32 42.16 -8.74 -1.48
C ALA A 32 42.63 -10.16 -1.83
N ASP A 33 43.31 -10.25 -2.94
CA ASP A 33 44.20 -11.35 -3.38
C ASP A 33 43.53 -12.66 -3.84
N GLY A 34 43.40 -12.79 -5.15
CA GLY A 34 43.54 -14.07 -5.88
C GLY A 34 42.48 -15.16 -5.63
N HIS A 35 41.49 -14.92 -4.78
CA HIS A 35 40.38 -15.86 -4.60
C HIS A 35 39.36 -15.70 -5.71
N SER A 36 39.09 -16.74 -6.45
CA SER A 36 38.09 -16.78 -7.53
C SER A 36 36.63 -16.74 -7.01
N SER A 37 36.43 -16.67 -5.70
CA SER A 37 35.13 -16.64 -5.06
C SER A 37 35.13 -15.73 -3.83
N ILE A 38 34.09 -14.88 -3.72
CA ILE A 38 33.92 -13.98 -2.59
C ILE A 38 33.54 -14.78 -1.35
N GLU A 39 34.27 -14.59 -0.25
CA GLU A 39 33.87 -15.12 1.05
C GLU A 39 32.53 -14.52 1.48
N THR A 40 31.67 -15.35 2.02
CA THR A 40 30.39 -14.88 2.62
C THR A 40 30.41 -15.18 4.11
N LEU A 41 29.65 -14.35 4.86
CA LEU A 41 29.31 -14.57 6.26
C LEU A 41 27.80 -14.49 6.44
N THR A 42 27.30 -15.16 7.47
CA THR A 42 25.91 -15.03 7.89
C THR A 42 25.84 -14.18 9.14
N ILE A 43 24.87 -13.26 9.20
CA ILE A 43 24.57 -12.49 10.42
C ILE A 43 23.27 -13.03 11.00
N ASN A 44 23.30 -13.35 12.29
CA ASN A 44 22.14 -13.79 13.08
C ASN A 44 21.88 -12.82 14.21
N GLY A 45 20.65 -12.85 14.76
CA GLY A 45 20.27 -12.02 15.90
C GLY A 45 19.60 -10.69 15.50
N THR A 46 19.52 -9.78 16.44
CA THR A 46 18.85 -8.49 16.31
C THR A 46 19.74 -7.35 16.78
N GLY A 47 19.83 -6.31 15.98
CA GLY A 47 20.41 -5.01 16.38
C GLY A 47 19.32 -4.02 16.79
N THR A 48 19.72 -2.90 17.37
CA THR A 48 18.81 -1.81 17.73
C THR A 48 19.11 -0.62 16.83
N ALA A 49 18.10 -0.09 16.15
CA ALA A 49 18.21 1.13 15.38
C ALA A 49 18.12 2.38 16.28
N ASN A 50 18.61 3.51 15.79
CA ASN A 50 18.48 4.80 16.46
C ASN A 50 17.02 5.31 16.51
N SER A 51 16.17 4.83 15.62
CA SER A 51 14.72 5.12 15.58
C SER A 51 13.95 3.96 14.93
N LYS A 52 12.66 3.87 15.22
CA LYS A 52 11.72 2.99 14.53
C LYS A 52 11.10 3.64 13.29
N ASP A 53 11.19 4.96 13.18
CA ASP A 53 10.44 5.75 12.21
C ASP A 53 11.22 5.92 10.90
N VAL A 54 10.50 5.90 9.78
CA VAL A 54 11.05 5.95 8.41
C VAL A 54 12.00 7.14 8.21
N THR A 55 11.65 8.32 8.71
CA THR A 55 12.43 9.55 8.50
C THR A 55 13.64 9.69 9.43
N SER A 56 13.68 8.94 10.51
CA SER A 56 14.67 9.08 11.57
C SER A 56 15.57 7.87 11.73
N ALA A 57 15.15 6.70 11.21
CA ALA A 57 15.94 5.48 11.24
C ALA A 57 17.01 5.55 10.16
N SER A 58 18.26 5.72 10.57
CA SER A 58 19.39 5.87 9.66
C SER A 58 20.59 5.01 10.00
N ILE A 59 20.74 4.60 11.25
CA ILE A 59 21.87 3.80 11.74
C ILE A 59 21.43 2.78 12.79
N LEU A 60 22.22 1.71 12.95
CA LEU A 60 22.15 0.87 14.13
C LEU A 60 22.84 1.57 15.31
N SER A 61 22.14 1.73 16.42
CA SER A 61 22.67 2.31 17.67
C SER A 61 23.32 1.27 18.58
N SER A 62 22.96 -0.01 18.41
CA SER A 62 23.53 -1.14 19.16
C SER A 62 23.49 -2.40 18.31
N ASN A 63 24.56 -3.21 18.40
CA ASN A 63 24.58 -4.52 17.78
C ASN A 63 23.72 -5.56 18.52
N GLY A 64 23.21 -5.27 19.72
CA GLY A 64 22.32 -6.15 20.44
C GLY A 64 22.82 -7.58 20.52
N THR A 65 22.09 -8.53 19.93
CA THR A 65 22.43 -9.96 19.82
C THR A 65 22.99 -10.34 18.45
N LEU A 66 23.34 -9.35 17.58
CA LEU A 66 23.91 -9.65 16.28
C LEU A 66 25.23 -10.40 16.44
N ALA A 67 25.35 -11.53 15.78
CA ALA A 67 26.53 -12.39 15.76
C ALA A 67 26.83 -12.85 14.35
N LEU A 68 28.12 -12.97 14.02
CA LEU A 68 28.58 -13.57 12.78
C LEU A 68 28.59 -15.09 12.91
N ALA A 69 28.21 -15.76 11.85
CA ALA A 69 28.41 -17.20 11.66
C ALA A 69 29.18 -17.44 10.36
N ASP A 70 29.85 -18.60 10.31
CA ASP A 70 30.59 -19.05 9.12
C ASP A 70 29.65 -19.07 7.90
N GLY A 71 30.19 -18.65 6.79
CA GLY A 71 29.47 -18.64 5.51
C GLY A 71 30.17 -19.57 4.49
N SER A 72 29.99 -19.26 3.21
CA SER A 72 30.60 -20.04 2.12
C SER A 72 31.95 -19.47 1.68
N ASN A 73 32.62 -20.19 0.79
CA ASN A 73 33.88 -19.81 0.16
C ASN A 73 35.04 -19.50 1.15
N GLY A 74 35.06 -20.18 2.29
CA GLY A 74 36.11 -20.00 3.29
C GLY A 74 35.80 -18.90 4.32
N GLY A 75 34.63 -18.23 4.27
CA GLY A 75 34.25 -17.21 5.22
C GLY A 75 34.10 -17.75 6.64
N LYS A 76 35.02 -17.36 7.52
CA LYS A 76 35.07 -17.74 8.94
C LYS A 76 34.71 -16.59 9.82
N ALA A 77 33.65 -16.74 10.62
CA ALA A 77 33.19 -15.72 11.57
C ALA A 77 34.29 -15.26 12.53
N SER A 78 35.20 -16.18 12.90
CA SER A 78 36.33 -15.91 13.79
C SER A 78 37.36 -14.89 13.24
N ASN A 79 37.38 -14.68 11.92
CA ASN A 79 38.26 -13.72 11.28
C ASN A 79 37.71 -12.28 11.29
N TYR A 80 36.47 -12.11 11.72
CA TYR A 80 35.73 -10.82 11.61
C TYR A 80 35.11 -10.43 12.93
N LYS A 81 34.89 -9.14 13.08
CA LYS A 81 34.21 -8.54 14.25
C LYS A 81 33.19 -7.52 13.79
N ILE A 82 31.98 -7.58 14.33
CA ILE A 82 30.99 -6.53 14.16
C ILE A 82 31.44 -5.32 14.99
N THR A 83 31.69 -4.20 14.33
CA THR A 83 32.02 -2.94 15.00
C THR A 83 31.07 -1.88 14.48
N LEU A 84 30.26 -1.31 15.37
CA LEU A 84 29.43 -0.13 15.09
C LEU A 84 30.32 1.11 15.28
N SER A 85 30.91 1.58 14.20
CA SER A 85 31.63 2.87 14.19
C SER A 85 30.72 3.94 13.62
N SER A 86 30.81 5.15 14.13
CA SER A 86 29.98 6.28 13.69
C SER A 86 30.03 6.45 12.16
N GLY A 87 28.94 6.20 11.47
CA GLY A 87 28.74 6.51 10.06
C GLY A 87 28.70 5.36 9.05
N ASN A 88 29.05 4.11 9.41
CA ASN A 88 29.19 3.03 8.42
C ASN A 88 28.24 1.82 8.57
N HIS A 89 27.17 1.96 9.34
CA HIS A 89 26.17 0.91 9.53
C HIS A 89 24.79 1.46 9.19
N ALA A 90 24.62 1.76 7.91
CA ALA A 90 23.37 2.28 7.39
C ALA A 90 22.20 1.33 7.70
N TYR A 91 21.12 1.89 8.18
CA TYR A 91 19.87 1.21 8.44
C TYR A 91 18.73 2.02 7.83
N THR A 92 17.86 1.37 7.09
CA THR A 92 16.75 2.03 6.43
C THR A 92 15.45 1.35 6.82
N VAL A 93 14.51 2.13 7.32
CA VAL A 93 13.11 1.73 7.47
C VAL A 93 12.35 2.28 6.28
N THR A 94 11.62 1.43 5.59
CA THR A 94 10.77 1.82 4.46
C THR A 94 9.33 1.96 4.91
N GLU A 95 8.59 2.81 4.21
CA GLU A 95 7.17 3.01 4.44
C GLU A 95 6.40 1.69 4.29
N LYS A 96 5.42 1.50 5.16
CA LYS A 96 4.52 0.34 5.09
C LYS A 96 3.31 0.67 4.25
N PRO A 97 2.98 -0.15 3.22
CA PRO A 97 1.78 0.07 2.42
C PRO A 97 0.51 -0.16 3.23
N LEU A 98 -0.46 0.76 3.08
CA LEU A 98 -1.79 0.69 3.67
C LEU A 98 -2.83 0.42 2.59
N GLY A 99 -3.87 -0.32 2.95
CA GLY A 99 -5.08 -0.50 2.16
C GLY A 99 -6.16 0.49 2.57
N LEU A 100 -7.02 0.86 1.61
CA LEU A 100 -8.23 1.63 1.85
C LEU A 100 -9.44 0.84 1.40
N SER A 101 -10.54 0.92 2.15
CA SER A 101 -11.79 0.32 1.74
C SER A 101 -13.00 1.10 2.23
N GLY A 102 -14.12 0.92 1.53
CA GLY A 102 -15.37 1.58 1.87
C GLY A 102 -16.47 1.29 0.86
N SER A 103 -17.42 2.20 0.75
CA SER A 103 -18.57 2.05 -0.16
C SER A 103 -19.01 3.38 -0.73
N LYS A 104 -19.54 3.34 -1.94
CA LYS A 104 -20.26 4.44 -2.59
C LYS A 104 -21.59 3.96 -3.14
N VAL A 105 -22.54 4.86 -3.23
CA VAL A 105 -23.77 4.62 -3.97
C VAL A 105 -23.48 4.85 -5.46
N TYR A 106 -24.06 4.06 -6.33
CA TYR A 106 -23.95 4.23 -7.77
C TYR A 106 -24.34 5.65 -8.20
N ASP A 107 -23.43 6.31 -8.89
CA ASP A 107 -23.57 7.69 -9.38
C ASP A 107 -23.21 7.81 -10.88
N GLY A 108 -23.07 6.69 -11.59
CA GLY A 108 -22.71 6.64 -13.00
C GLY A 108 -21.24 6.90 -13.29
N THR A 109 -20.40 7.14 -12.27
CA THR A 109 -18.98 7.42 -12.42
C THR A 109 -18.10 6.34 -11.81
N ASP A 110 -16.87 6.26 -12.25
CA ASP A 110 -15.82 5.45 -11.66
C ASP A 110 -14.97 6.20 -10.62
N VAL A 111 -15.29 7.46 -10.37
CA VAL A 111 -14.61 8.29 -9.38
C VAL A 111 -15.00 7.86 -7.96
N VAL A 112 -14.00 7.69 -7.09
CA VAL A 112 -14.18 7.34 -5.67
C VAL A 112 -13.54 8.42 -4.81
N LEU A 113 -14.30 8.98 -3.90
CA LEU A 113 -13.85 10.04 -3.01
C LEU A 113 -13.18 9.47 -1.76
N ALA A 114 -12.28 10.23 -1.12
CA ALA A 114 -11.67 9.82 0.15
C ALA A 114 -12.70 9.55 1.25
N SER A 115 -13.80 10.29 1.27
CA SER A 115 -14.91 10.10 2.21
C SER A 115 -15.65 8.77 2.03
N GLU A 116 -15.53 8.16 0.86
CA GLU A 116 -16.12 6.86 0.53
C GLU A 116 -15.19 5.69 0.92
N LEU A 117 -13.98 5.98 1.40
CA LEU A 117 -12.93 5.03 1.81
C LEU A 117 -12.52 5.24 3.28
N PRO A 118 -13.46 5.17 4.24
CA PRO A 118 -13.17 5.51 5.64
C PRO A 118 -12.32 4.45 6.36
N THR A 119 -12.18 3.26 5.81
CA THR A 119 -11.48 2.17 6.48
C THR A 119 -10.04 2.06 5.98
N VAL A 120 -9.10 2.19 6.91
CA VAL A 120 -7.67 2.00 6.67
C VAL A 120 -7.23 0.65 7.24
N THR A 121 -6.50 -0.13 6.46
CA THR A 121 -5.96 -1.44 6.84
C THR A 121 -4.45 -1.48 6.71
N GLY A 122 -3.79 -2.34 7.47
CA GLY A 122 -2.34 -2.50 7.43
C GLY A 122 -1.57 -1.70 8.49
N LEU A 123 -2.24 -0.94 9.35
CA LEU A 123 -1.63 -0.22 10.46
C LEU A 123 -0.93 -1.17 11.46
N ILE A 124 0.04 -0.66 12.19
CA ILE A 124 0.76 -1.41 13.23
C ILE A 124 0.06 -1.25 14.58
N GLY A 125 -0.27 -2.38 15.21
CA GLY A 125 -0.88 -2.38 16.55
C GLY A 125 -2.17 -1.55 16.60
N SER A 126 -2.20 -0.56 17.49
CA SER A 126 -3.32 0.36 17.66
C SER A 126 -3.07 1.75 17.03
N GLU A 127 -2.02 1.90 16.23
CA GLU A 127 -1.75 3.16 15.54
C GLU A 127 -2.91 3.55 14.62
N THR A 128 -3.16 4.84 14.47
CA THR A 128 -4.12 5.37 13.49
C THR A 128 -3.43 6.40 12.60
N VAL A 129 -3.95 6.56 11.39
CA VAL A 129 -3.64 7.68 10.52
C VAL A 129 -4.94 8.32 10.05
N VAL A 130 -4.89 9.56 9.66
CA VAL A 130 -6.03 10.29 9.12
C VAL A 130 -5.85 10.38 7.60
N THR A 131 -6.87 9.94 6.86
CA THR A 131 -6.94 10.18 5.42
C THR A 131 -7.49 11.58 5.18
N GLY A 132 -6.71 12.43 4.51
CA GLY A 132 -7.13 13.79 4.18
C GLY A 132 -8.30 13.79 3.21
N SER A 133 -9.24 14.71 3.41
CA SER A 133 -10.33 14.95 2.49
C SER A 133 -9.78 15.53 1.19
N GLN A 134 -10.06 14.89 0.08
CA GLN A 134 -9.89 15.50 -1.24
C GLN A 134 -11.03 16.51 -1.43
N THR A 135 -10.66 17.76 -1.51
CA THR A 135 -11.53 18.76 -2.12
C THR A 135 -11.29 18.70 -3.62
N THR A 136 -12.28 18.23 -4.37
CA THR A 136 -12.42 18.34 -5.83
C THR A 136 -11.69 17.32 -6.72
N THR A 137 -12.44 16.66 -7.57
CA THR A 137 -12.23 16.19 -8.95
C THR A 137 -11.09 15.24 -9.32
N ALA A 138 -10.15 14.90 -8.45
CA ALA A 138 -9.20 13.82 -8.68
C ALA A 138 -9.38 12.74 -7.61
N GLY A 139 -10.54 12.11 -7.62
CA GLY A 139 -10.76 10.90 -6.84
C GLY A 139 -9.96 9.74 -7.40
N SER A 140 -9.79 8.73 -6.60
CA SER A 140 -9.27 7.46 -7.08
C SER A 140 -10.24 6.86 -8.10
N THR A 141 -9.72 6.20 -9.13
CA THR A 141 -10.55 5.61 -10.18
C THR A 141 -10.77 4.14 -9.90
N ALA A 142 -12.02 3.73 -9.78
CA ALA A 142 -12.40 2.33 -9.71
C ALA A 142 -12.30 1.66 -11.08
N THR A 143 -12.06 0.35 -11.12
CA THR A 143 -12.02 -0.42 -12.37
C THR A 143 -13.38 -0.61 -13.00
N LYS A 144 -14.45 -0.31 -12.26
CA LYS A 144 -15.85 -0.42 -12.70
C LYS A 144 -16.66 0.72 -12.13
N LYS A 145 -17.69 1.15 -12.85
CA LYS A 145 -18.68 2.12 -12.35
C LYS A 145 -19.98 1.49 -11.88
N ASN A 146 -20.29 0.26 -12.31
CA ASN A 146 -21.54 -0.42 -12.00
C ASN A 146 -21.48 -1.08 -10.61
N VAL A 147 -22.66 -1.36 -10.05
CA VAL A 147 -22.83 -2.08 -8.78
C VAL A 147 -21.98 -3.36 -8.74
N ALA A 148 -21.10 -3.43 -7.77
CA ALA A 148 -20.22 -4.57 -7.54
C ALA A 148 -19.54 -4.46 -6.16
N ASN A 149 -19.14 -5.59 -5.60
CA ASN A 149 -18.34 -5.66 -4.38
C ASN A 149 -16.84 -5.72 -4.70
N ASN A 150 -16.03 -5.17 -3.79
CA ASN A 150 -14.57 -5.23 -3.83
C ASN A 150 -13.98 -4.75 -5.17
N VAL A 151 -14.54 -3.69 -5.72
CA VAL A 151 -14.03 -3.08 -6.95
C VAL A 151 -12.67 -2.46 -6.67
N THR A 152 -11.65 -2.90 -7.40
CA THR A 152 -10.28 -2.41 -7.24
C THR A 152 -10.17 -0.96 -7.68
N ILE A 153 -9.43 -0.17 -6.92
CA ILE A 153 -9.06 1.20 -7.23
C ILE A 153 -7.66 1.19 -7.85
N THR A 154 -7.51 1.67 -9.09
CA THR A 154 -6.28 1.56 -9.88
C THR A 154 -5.32 2.72 -9.75
N SER A 155 -5.77 3.86 -9.29
CA SER A 155 -4.95 5.09 -9.23
C SER A 155 -4.10 5.21 -7.96
N ASN A 156 -3.80 4.11 -7.25
CA ASN A 156 -3.01 4.09 -6.01
C ASN A 156 -3.49 5.13 -4.98
N ALA A 157 -4.79 5.43 -4.98
CA ALA A 157 -5.37 6.50 -4.15
C ALA A 157 -4.63 7.85 -4.31
N SER A 158 -4.07 8.11 -5.51
CA SER A 158 -3.35 9.35 -5.80
C SER A 158 -4.29 10.54 -5.57
N GLY A 159 -3.87 11.44 -4.70
CA GLY A 159 -4.72 12.54 -4.28
C GLY A 159 -5.31 12.36 -2.89
N ILE A 160 -5.30 11.17 -2.29
CA ILE A 160 -5.58 10.98 -0.87
C ILE A 160 -4.29 11.19 -0.10
N THR A 161 -4.29 12.12 0.84
CA THR A 161 -3.13 12.40 1.70
C THR A 161 -3.28 11.68 3.03
N LEU A 162 -2.15 11.29 3.61
CA LEU A 162 -2.11 10.78 4.98
C LEU A 162 -1.66 11.90 5.92
N ALA A 163 -2.30 11.99 7.08
CA ALA A 163 -1.88 12.83 8.18
C ALA A 163 -1.67 11.98 9.44
N ASN A 164 -0.89 12.52 10.38
CA ASN A 164 -0.64 11.85 11.65
C ASN A 164 -1.95 11.61 12.40
N GLY A 165 -2.09 10.43 12.96
CA GLY A 165 -3.21 10.05 13.80
C GLY A 165 -2.82 9.95 15.27
N SER A 166 -3.46 9.01 15.97
CA SER A 166 -3.22 8.76 17.38
C SER A 166 -2.37 7.49 17.62
N ASN A 167 -2.04 7.25 18.88
CA ASN A 167 -1.27 6.09 19.34
C ASN A 167 0.10 5.92 18.66
N GLY A 168 0.73 7.03 18.25
CA GLY A 168 2.02 7.00 17.59
C GLY A 168 1.97 6.79 16.08
N GLY A 169 0.79 6.84 15.46
CA GLY A 169 0.62 6.74 14.02
C GLY A 169 1.15 7.97 13.29
N LEU A 170 2.35 7.86 12.74
CA LEU A 170 2.99 8.90 11.93
C LEU A 170 2.74 8.60 10.45
N ALA A 171 2.16 9.57 9.73
CA ALA A 171 1.91 9.44 8.29
C ALA A 171 3.17 9.08 7.50
N ALA A 172 4.32 9.61 7.91
CA ALA A 172 5.60 9.35 7.27
C ALA A 172 6.07 7.89 7.33
N ASN A 173 5.47 7.07 8.21
CA ASN A 173 5.78 5.63 8.30
C ASN A 173 4.96 4.78 7.35
N TYR A 174 4.03 5.40 6.62
CA TYR A 174 3.05 4.69 5.80
C TYR A 174 2.95 5.31 4.41
N THR A 175 2.56 4.47 3.45
CA THR A 175 2.27 4.88 2.08
C THR A 175 0.98 4.22 1.58
N LEU A 176 0.28 4.89 0.67
CA LEU A 176 -0.83 4.28 -0.06
C LEU A 176 -0.35 3.52 -1.30
N THR A 177 0.85 3.83 -1.77
CA THR A 177 1.46 3.12 -2.92
C THR A 177 1.72 1.66 -2.59
N GLY A 178 1.25 0.77 -3.45
CA GLY A 178 1.42 -0.69 -3.26
C GLY A 178 0.43 -1.32 -2.28
N GLY A 179 -0.48 -0.54 -1.69
CA GLY A 179 -1.59 -1.06 -0.90
C GLY A 179 -2.73 -1.59 -1.76
N THR A 180 -3.62 -2.37 -1.16
CA THR A 180 -4.85 -2.82 -1.82
C THR A 180 -5.98 -1.85 -1.50
N HIS A 181 -6.54 -1.20 -2.52
CA HIS A 181 -7.63 -0.25 -2.36
C HIS A 181 -8.87 -0.79 -3.05
N GLN A 182 -10.00 -0.79 -2.34
CA GLN A 182 -11.26 -1.37 -2.82
C GLN A 182 -12.47 -0.54 -2.38
N VAL A 183 -13.49 -0.52 -3.23
CA VAL A 183 -14.77 0.10 -2.94
C VAL A 183 -15.92 -0.86 -3.28
N ASN A 184 -16.96 -0.87 -2.47
CA ASN A 184 -18.23 -1.50 -2.81
C ASN A 184 -19.13 -0.45 -3.45
N ILE A 185 -19.63 -0.72 -4.65
CA ILE A 185 -20.61 0.14 -5.31
C ILE A 185 -21.97 -0.48 -5.09
N THR A 186 -22.82 0.25 -4.35
CA THR A 186 -24.17 -0.17 -4.00
C THR A 186 -25.21 0.47 -4.94
N GLU A 187 -26.38 -0.10 -4.95
CA GLU A 187 -27.48 0.37 -5.77
C GLU A 187 -27.94 1.78 -5.39
N ALA A 188 -28.23 2.60 -6.39
CA ALA A 188 -28.90 3.89 -6.20
C ALA A 188 -30.40 3.67 -6.02
N PRO A 189 -31.04 4.28 -5.03
CA PRO A 189 -32.49 4.17 -4.86
C PRO A 189 -33.20 4.95 -5.96
N ILE A 190 -34.24 4.34 -6.55
CA ILE A 190 -35.14 4.99 -7.50
C ILE A 190 -36.56 5.00 -6.95
N THR A 191 -37.30 6.01 -7.31
CA THR A 191 -38.76 6.08 -7.04
C THR A 191 -39.51 6.00 -8.36
N ILE A 192 -40.50 5.13 -8.40
CA ILE A 192 -41.37 4.92 -9.57
C ILE A 192 -42.73 5.51 -9.31
N GLY A 193 -43.21 6.34 -10.21
CA GLY A 193 -44.57 6.82 -10.26
C GLY A 193 -45.32 6.22 -11.46
N LEU A 194 -46.54 5.79 -11.24
CA LEU A 194 -47.44 5.29 -12.29
C LEU A 194 -48.70 6.13 -12.31
N THR A 195 -49.15 6.54 -13.48
CA THR A 195 -50.42 7.24 -13.69
C THR A 195 -51.18 6.56 -14.81
N ARG A 196 -52.44 6.25 -14.57
CA ARG A 196 -53.33 5.71 -15.58
C ARG A 196 -54.74 6.24 -15.49
N GLN A 197 -55.51 6.11 -16.52
CA GLN A 197 -56.94 6.44 -16.50
C GLN A 197 -57.73 5.43 -15.65
N TYR A 198 -58.76 5.87 -14.95
CA TYR A 198 -59.66 5.03 -14.15
C TYR A 198 -60.30 3.94 -15.02
N ASP A 199 -60.16 2.67 -14.65
CA ASP A 199 -60.66 1.50 -15.32
C ASP A 199 -61.49 0.57 -14.41
N GLY A 200 -61.82 1.03 -13.17
CA GLY A 200 -62.61 0.27 -12.20
C GLY A 200 -61.81 -0.81 -11.46
N THR A 201 -60.48 -0.95 -11.65
CA THR A 201 -59.64 -1.93 -10.96
C THR A 201 -58.62 -1.27 -10.03
N THR A 202 -57.98 -2.07 -9.15
CA THR A 202 -56.90 -1.63 -8.26
C THR A 202 -55.51 -1.99 -8.81
N ASN A 203 -55.46 -2.54 -10.02
CA ASN A 203 -54.20 -2.92 -10.64
C ASN A 203 -53.37 -1.66 -11.00
N ALA A 204 -52.05 -1.75 -10.94
CA ALA A 204 -51.13 -0.72 -11.35
C ALA A 204 -50.14 -1.32 -12.40
N PRO A 205 -50.59 -1.56 -13.62
CA PRO A 205 -49.76 -2.16 -14.65
C PRO A 205 -48.66 -1.20 -15.10
N SER A 206 -47.52 -1.74 -15.56
CA SER A 206 -46.50 -0.96 -16.26
C SER A 206 -46.98 -0.56 -17.66
N ASN A 207 -46.33 0.45 -18.25
CA ASN A 207 -46.64 0.86 -19.64
C ASN A 207 -46.36 -0.28 -20.64
N ALA A 208 -45.47 -1.19 -20.36
CA ALA A 208 -45.23 -2.40 -21.19
C ALA A 208 -46.43 -3.33 -21.21
N THR A 209 -47.24 -3.34 -20.14
CA THR A 209 -48.46 -4.16 -20.00
C THR A 209 -49.70 -3.42 -20.43
N ASP A 210 -49.79 -2.11 -20.16
CA ASP A 210 -50.92 -1.24 -20.50
C ASP A 210 -50.40 0.11 -21.00
N SER A 211 -50.58 0.36 -22.29
CA SER A 211 -50.12 1.54 -22.99
C SER A 211 -50.86 2.83 -22.54
N SER A 212 -51.93 2.71 -21.77
CA SER A 212 -52.60 3.86 -21.14
C SER A 212 -51.92 4.36 -19.85
N THR A 213 -50.95 3.57 -19.32
CA THR A 213 -50.15 3.93 -18.14
C THR A 213 -48.97 4.81 -18.53
N THR A 214 -48.80 5.90 -17.78
CA THR A 214 -47.60 6.73 -17.88
C THR A 214 -46.68 6.45 -16.71
N GLU A 215 -45.40 6.17 -17.01
CA GLU A 215 -44.36 5.90 -16.03
C GLU A 215 -43.49 7.15 -15.80
N SER A 216 -43.07 7.33 -14.57
CA SER A 216 -42.08 8.32 -14.21
C SER A 216 -41.04 7.70 -13.28
N TYR A 217 -39.79 8.06 -13.48
CA TYR A 217 -38.66 7.59 -12.68
C TYR A 217 -37.93 8.77 -12.07
N ASN A 218 -37.70 8.71 -10.78
CA ASN A 218 -36.94 9.73 -10.08
C ASN A 218 -35.73 9.04 -9.39
N GLY A 219 -34.56 9.61 -9.52
CA GLY A 219 -33.31 9.08 -8.96
C GLY A 219 -32.42 8.36 -9.97
N LEU A 220 -32.81 8.32 -11.28
CA LEU A 220 -31.90 7.86 -12.32
C LEU A 220 -30.70 8.80 -12.46
N VAL A 221 -29.54 8.22 -12.75
CA VAL A 221 -28.30 8.96 -12.87
C VAL A 221 -28.13 9.48 -14.30
N GLY A 222 -27.88 10.78 -14.44
CA GLY A 222 -27.64 11.42 -15.74
C GLY A 222 -28.80 11.26 -16.72
N SER A 223 -28.55 10.70 -17.89
CA SER A 223 -29.55 10.43 -18.95
C SER A 223 -29.95 8.95 -19.04
N GLU A 224 -29.74 8.18 -18.00
CA GLU A 224 -30.11 6.75 -17.98
C GLU A 224 -31.64 6.59 -18.06
N THR A 225 -32.08 5.54 -18.71
CA THR A 225 -33.50 5.18 -18.85
C THR A 225 -33.72 3.76 -18.37
N LEU A 226 -34.87 3.52 -17.75
CA LEU A 226 -35.33 2.20 -17.36
C LEU A 226 -36.71 1.95 -17.97
N THR A 227 -37.06 0.68 -18.15
CA THR A 227 -38.40 0.24 -18.53
C THR A 227 -38.86 -0.78 -17.51
N LEU A 228 -40.07 -0.61 -16.98
CA LEU A 228 -40.69 -1.65 -16.17
C LEU A 228 -41.12 -2.80 -17.06
N SER A 229 -40.82 -4.02 -16.63
CA SER A 229 -41.32 -5.24 -17.19
C SER A 229 -42.07 -6.02 -16.11
N GLY A 230 -43.29 -6.39 -16.35
CA GLY A 230 -44.09 -7.15 -15.39
C GLY A 230 -45.28 -7.76 -16.07
#